data_589a2ef4e209cb856bd722a3f2f16215
#
_entry.id   589a2ef4e209cb856bd722a3f2f16215
#
_cell.length_a   1.000
_cell.length_b   1.000
_cell.length_c   1.000
_cell.angle_alpha   90.00
_cell.angle_beta   90.00
_cell.angle_gamma   90.00
#
_symmetry.space_group_name_H-M   'P 1'
#
loop_
_entity.id
_entity.type
_entity.pdbx_description
1 polymer ?
#
loop_
_entity_poly.entity_id
_entity_poly.type
_entity_poly.pdbx_seq_one_letter_code
_entity_poly.pdbx_strand_id
1 'polypeptide(L)'
;MPALLCRSMAGIEHPLLVLTPRPWKWLGMLMVSLVLGFGGWLMITDPDTDARKGMGWFCMVFFGLAAVTAIIQLIPGSSRVVVTSKGIYQTAMYRRRFFAWTDIERFGVAEWTQWHGPFRQRHRLVGIRFKAGSQVRKRWRRASLLSEALVGYHGALSDNYGYKHQELADLLNQLLAAHRP
;
A
#
# COMPACT_ATOMS: atom_id res chain seq x y z
N MET A 1 -11.46 -21.80 -8.30
CA MET A 1 -11.64 -20.33 -8.33
C MET A 1 -10.54 -19.58 -9.13
N PRO A 2 -10.01 -20.07 -10.24
CA PRO A 2 -9.02 -19.35 -11.06
C PRO A 2 -9.62 -18.41 -12.12
N ALA A 3 -10.90 -18.55 -12.44
CA ALA A 3 -11.51 -17.81 -13.56
C ALA A 3 -11.67 -16.28 -13.33
N LEU A 4 -11.80 -15.81 -12.10
CA LEU A 4 -11.92 -14.38 -11.77
C LEU A 4 -10.57 -13.63 -11.88
N LEU A 5 -9.45 -14.31 -11.68
CA LEU A 5 -8.11 -13.75 -11.86
C LEU A 5 -7.79 -13.50 -13.34
N CYS A 6 -8.30 -14.34 -14.25
CA CYS A 6 -8.05 -14.24 -15.68
C CYS A 6 -8.76 -13.03 -16.33
N ARG A 7 -9.97 -12.70 -15.88
CA ARG A 7 -10.74 -11.57 -16.45
C ARG A 7 -10.15 -10.20 -16.13
N SER A 8 -9.34 -10.09 -15.08
CA SER A 8 -8.68 -8.83 -14.67
C SER A 8 -7.37 -8.56 -15.43
N MET A 9 -6.85 -9.56 -16.18
CA MET A 9 -5.61 -9.45 -16.95
C MET A 9 -5.84 -9.23 -18.46
N ALA A 10 -7.08 -9.26 -18.94
CA ALA A 10 -7.40 -8.99 -20.33
C ALA A 10 -7.00 -7.55 -20.68
N GLY A 11 -5.87 -7.40 -21.42
CA GLY A 11 -5.29 -6.12 -21.84
C GLY A 11 -3.92 -5.77 -21.25
N ILE A 12 -3.35 -6.62 -20.37
CA ILE A 12 -1.95 -6.47 -19.92
C ILE A 12 -1.11 -7.39 -20.82
N GLU A 13 -0.28 -6.79 -21.67
CA GLU A 13 0.80 -7.50 -22.39
C GLU A 13 1.62 -8.31 -21.36
N HIS A 14 2.24 -9.40 -21.77
CA HIS A 14 2.93 -10.38 -20.93
C HIS A 14 3.56 -9.74 -19.68
N PRO A 15 3.09 -10.06 -18.45
CA PRO A 15 3.64 -9.51 -17.24
C PRO A 15 5.06 -10.06 -17.05
N LEU A 16 6.04 -9.17 -16.94
CA LEU A 16 7.43 -9.53 -16.64
C LEU A 16 7.59 -9.94 -15.18
N LEU A 17 6.86 -9.26 -14.30
CA LEU A 17 6.91 -9.52 -12.86
C LEU A 17 5.58 -9.13 -12.22
N VAL A 18 5.06 -10.00 -11.35
CA VAL A 18 3.86 -9.74 -10.57
C VAL A 18 4.21 -9.79 -9.09
N LEU A 19 4.08 -8.67 -8.42
CA LEU A 19 4.34 -8.52 -6.99
C LEU A 19 3.01 -8.47 -6.23
N THR A 20 2.82 -9.39 -5.30
CA THR A 20 1.62 -9.46 -4.44
C THR A 20 2.00 -9.24 -2.98
N PRO A 21 1.24 -8.44 -2.22
CA PRO A 21 1.51 -8.22 -0.80
C PRO A 21 1.31 -9.53 -0.02
N ARG A 22 2.04 -9.69 1.08
CA ARG A 22 1.89 -10.85 1.96
C ARG A 22 0.58 -10.75 2.74
N PRO A 23 -0.33 -11.75 2.62
CA PRO A 23 -1.64 -11.69 3.28
C PRO A 23 -1.54 -11.81 4.81
N TRP A 24 -0.43 -12.34 5.32
CA TRP A 24 -0.23 -12.61 6.76
C TRP A 24 -0.36 -11.36 7.65
N LYS A 25 0.12 -10.21 7.18
CA LYS A 25 0.00 -8.94 7.90
C LYS A 25 -1.48 -8.54 8.09
N TRP A 26 -2.28 -8.70 7.04
CA TRP A 26 -3.70 -8.37 7.04
C TRP A 26 -4.52 -9.36 7.87
N LEU A 27 -4.12 -10.64 7.86
CA LEU A 27 -4.72 -11.65 8.70
C LEU A 27 -4.48 -11.33 10.19
N GLY A 28 -3.24 -10.99 10.57
CA GLY A 28 -2.92 -10.55 11.92
C GLY A 28 -3.72 -9.32 12.36
N MET A 29 -3.84 -8.31 11.49
CA MET A 29 -4.64 -7.11 11.76
C MET A 29 -6.13 -7.45 11.92
N LEU A 30 -6.66 -8.37 11.11
CA LEU A 30 -8.05 -8.84 11.22
C LEU A 30 -8.29 -9.52 12.58
N MET A 31 -7.40 -10.42 12.99
CA MET A 31 -7.52 -11.12 14.29
C MET A 31 -7.52 -10.14 15.46
N VAL A 32 -6.57 -9.18 15.48
CA VAL A 32 -6.53 -8.15 16.52
C VAL A 32 -7.80 -7.30 16.53
N SER A 33 -8.28 -6.91 15.34
CA SER A 33 -9.53 -6.12 15.23
C SER A 33 -10.75 -6.88 15.74
N LEU A 34 -10.84 -8.18 15.49
CA LEU A 34 -11.94 -9.02 15.99
C LEU A 34 -11.89 -9.16 17.51
N VAL A 35 -10.72 -9.40 18.09
CA VAL A 35 -10.55 -9.51 19.56
C VAL A 35 -10.92 -8.20 20.26
N LEU A 36 -10.43 -7.07 19.75
CA LEU A 36 -10.71 -5.75 20.35
C LEU A 36 -12.17 -5.31 20.10
N GLY A 37 -12.74 -5.65 18.95
CA GLY A 37 -14.15 -5.44 18.67
C GLY A 37 -15.06 -6.26 19.60
N PHE A 38 -14.72 -7.50 19.85
CA PHE A 38 -15.41 -8.37 20.82
C PHE A 38 -15.30 -7.83 22.25
N GLY A 39 -14.11 -7.32 22.65
CA GLY A 39 -13.95 -6.63 23.93
C GLY A 39 -14.86 -5.40 24.06
N GLY A 40 -14.99 -4.62 22.99
CA GLY A 40 -15.94 -3.50 22.92
C GLY A 40 -17.40 -3.95 23.10
N TRP A 41 -17.78 -5.07 22.46
CA TRP A 41 -19.12 -5.65 22.61
C TRP A 41 -19.42 -6.09 24.07
N LEU A 42 -18.45 -6.73 24.73
CA LEU A 42 -18.59 -7.08 26.16
C LEU A 42 -18.80 -5.85 27.04
N MET A 43 -18.11 -4.74 26.76
CA MET A 43 -18.30 -3.47 27.49
C MET A 43 -19.71 -2.86 27.31
N ILE A 44 -20.39 -3.18 26.20
CA ILE A 44 -21.76 -2.72 25.94
C ILE A 44 -22.79 -3.60 26.65
N THR A 45 -22.54 -4.93 26.69
CA THR A 45 -23.50 -5.91 27.24
C THR A 45 -23.51 -5.95 28.75
N ASP A 46 -22.37 -5.66 29.40
CA ASP A 46 -22.26 -5.62 30.87
C ASP A 46 -21.72 -4.23 31.35
N PRO A 47 -22.57 -3.21 31.29
CA PRO A 47 -22.13 -1.85 31.57
C PRO A 47 -22.30 -1.47 33.04
N ASP A 48 -21.21 -1.29 33.75
CA ASP A 48 -21.22 -0.70 35.09
C ASP A 48 -21.49 0.81 35.06
N THR A 49 -21.15 1.49 33.95
CA THR A 49 -21.29 2.96 33.79
C THR A 49 -21.57 3.36 32.35
N ASP A 50 -22.24 4.52 32.15
CA ASP A 50 -22.50 5.05 30.81
C ASP A 50 -21.24 5.40 30.03
N ALA A 51 -20.16 5.77 30.74
CA ALA A 51 -18.84 6.00 30.13
C ALA A 51 -18.27 4.70 29.50
N ARG A 52 -18.46 3.54 30.14
CA ARG A 52 -18.07 2.24 29.61
C ARG A 52 -18.84 1.88 28.33
N LYS A 53 -20.14 2.14 28.30
CA LYS A 53 -20.96 1.96 27.10
C LYS A 53 -20.43 2.80 25.94
N GLY A 54 -20.16 4.07 26.16
CA GLY A 54 -19.63 4.97 25.15
C GLY A 54 -18.29 4.49 24.58
N MET A 55 -17.36 4.03 25.45
CA MET A 55 -16.09 3.46 25.04
C MET A 55 -16.28 2.14 24.26
N GLY A 56 -17.21 1.28 24.68
CA GLY A 56 -17.55 0.04 23.99
C GLY A 56 -18.05 0.29 22.57
N TRP A 57 -18.96 1.24 22.37
CA TRP A 57 -19.42 1.65 21.04
C TRP A 57 -18.30 2.20 20.16
N PHE A 58 -17.43 3.06 20.73
CA PHE A 58 -16.27 3.58 20.02
C PHE A 58 -15.34 2.45 19.55
N CYS A 59 -15.00 1.50 20.44
CA CYS A 59 -14.18 0.35 20.09
C CYS A 59 -14.82 -0.50 18.99
N MET A 60 -16.11 -0.79 19.09
CA MET A 60 -16.84 -1.62 18.14
C MET A 60 -16.84 -1.00 16.74
N VAL A 61 -17.14 0.30 16.63
CA VAL A 61 -17.13 1.01 15.34
C VAL A 61 -15.72 1.10 14.77
N PHE A 62 -14.73 1.50 15.59
CA PHE A 62 -13.35 1.68 15.13
C PHE A 62 -12.73 0.36 14.66
N PHE A 63 -12.80 -0.68 15.48
CA PHE A 63 -12.25 -2.00 15.12
C PHE A 63 -13.09 -2.72 14.08
N GLY A 64 -14.40 -2.48 14.02
CA GLY A 64 -15.26 -2.93 12.93
C GLY A 64 -14.80 -2.38 11.58
N LEU A 65 -14.53 -1.09 11.48
CA LEU A 65 -13.98 -0.47 10.26
C LEU A 65 -12.58 -1.01 9.91
N ALA A 66 -11.73 -1.23 10.93
CA ALA A 66 -10.42 -1.84 10.73
C ALA A 66 -10.53 -3.27 10.20
N ALA A 67 -11.47 -4.08 10.72
CA ALA A 67 -11.74 -5.44 10.24
C ALA A 67 -12.23 -5.44 8.79
N VAL A 68 -13.16 -4.56 8.43
CA VAL A 68 -13.64 -4.40 7.04
C VAL A 68 -12.48 -4.05 6.11
N THR A 69 -11.60 -3.12 6.52
CA THR A 69 -10.43 -2.75 5.74
C THR A 69 -9.48 -3.95 5.55
N ALA A 70 -9.23 -4.72 6.61
CA ALA A 70 -8.41 -5.91 6.54
C ALA A 70 -8.99 -6.98 5.61
N ILE A 71 -10.31 -7.20 5.65
CA ILE A 71 -11.01 -8.12 4.74
C ILE A 71 -10.86 -7.68 3.28
N ILE A 72 -11.07 -6.39 2.98
CA ILE A 72 -10.89 -5.84 1.62
C ILE A 72 -9.47 -6.09 1.12
N GLN A 73 -8.47 -5.93 1.98
CA GLN A 73 -7.06 -6.15 1.61
C GLN A 73 -6.69 -7.64 1.47
N LEU A 74 -7.42 -8.54 2.13
CA LEU A 74 -7.25 -9.98 1.97
C LEU A 74 -7.82 -10.51 0.65
N ILE A 75 -8.76 -9.78 0.01
CA ILE A 75 -9.31 -10.19 -1.27
C ILE A 75 -8.22 -10.17 -2.35
N PRO A 76 -7.99 -11.28 -3.08
CA PRO A 76 -6.99 -11.35 -4.12
C PRO A 76 -7.19 -10.26 -5.19
N GLY A 77 -6.13 -9.51 -5.51
CA GLY A 77 -6.18 -8.44 -6.52
C GLY A 77 -6.51 -7.05 -5.98
N SER A 78 -6.81 -6.88 -4.68
CA SER A 78 -7.03 -5.56 -4.06
C SER A 78 -5.78 -4.67 -4.10
N SER A 79 -4.61 -5.27 -3.97
CA SER A 79 -3.32 -4.59 -4.00
C SER A 79 -2.30 -5.46 -4.72
N ARG A 80 -1.73 -4.96 -5.83
CA ARG A 80 -0.66 -5.66 -6.58
C ARG A 80 0.12 -4.67 -7.44
N VAL A 81 1.35 -5.04 -7.76
CA VAL A 81 2.16 -4.35 -8.76
C VAL A 81 2.46 -5.33 -9.89
N VAL A 82 2.13 -4.94 -11.10
CA VAL A 82 2.42 -5.71 -12.32
C VAL A 82 3.38 -4.89 -13.16
N VAL A 83 4.56 -5.45 -13.38
CA VAL A 83 5.60 -4.87 -14.21
C VAL A 83 5.45 -5.43 -15.62
N THR A 84 5.41 -4.55 -16.62
CA THR A 84 5.29 -4.89 -18.02
C THR A 84 6.40 -4.21 -18.83
N SER A 85 6.54 -4.57 -20.10
CA SER A 85 7.48 -3.94 -21.04
C SER A 85 7.26 -2.42 -21.21
N LYS A 86 6.03 -1.93 -21.06
CA LYS A 86 5.67 -0.52 -21.24
C LYS A 86 5.73 0.31 -19.95
N GLY A 87 5.68 -0.33 -18.79
CA GLY A 87 5.63 0.38 -17.51
C GLY A 87 5.12 -0.49 -16.36
N ILE A 88 4.77 0.17 -15.28
CA ILE A 88 4.31 -0.45 -14.04
C ILE A 88 2.82 -0.14 -13.82
N TYR A 89 2.03 -1.18 -13.62
CA TYR A 89 0.65 -1.08 -13.14
C TYR A 89 0.63 -1.30 -11.62
N GLN A 90 0.31 -0.26 -10.89
CA GLN A 90 0.08 -0.36 -9.45
C GLN A 90 -1.43 -0.39 -9.20
N THR A 91 -1.91 -1.43 -8.58
CA THR A 91 -3.29 -1.54 -8.07
C THR A 91 -3.26 -1.33 -6.57
N ALA A 92 -4.02 -0.37 -6.06
CA ALA A 92 -4.22 -0.14 -4.64
C ALA A 92 -5.71 0.08 -4.39
N MET A 93 -6.33 -0.71 -3.51
CA MET A 93 -7.77 -0.69 -3.23
C MET A 93 -8.61 -0.69 -4.54
N TYR A 94 -8.31 -1.62 -5.44
CA TYR A 94 -8.93 -1.77 -6.78
C TYR A 94 -8.72 -0.59 -7.75
N ARG A 95 -8.07 0.49 -7.35
CA ARG A 95 -7.71 1.61 -8.24
C ARG A 95 -6.40 1.29 -8.95
N ARG A 96 -6.47 1.17 -10.27
CA ARG A 96 -5.30 0.92 -11.11
C ARG A 96 -4.64 2.24 -11.48
N ARG A 97 -3.32 2.29 -11.37
CA ARG A 97 -2.46 3.40 -11.81
C ARG A 97 -1.41 2.84 -12.72
N PHE A 98 -1.19 3.49 -13.83
CA PHE A 98 -0.14 3.14 -14.78
C PHE A 98 0.94 4.20 -14.75
N PHE A 99 2.19 3.75 -14.68
CA PHE A 99 3.38 4.57 -14.74
C PHE A 99 4.25 4.06 -15.88
N ALA A 100 4.38 4.84 -16.96
CA ALA A 100 5.24 4.49 -18.08
C ALA A 100 6.72 4.59 -17.67
N TRP A 101 7.57 3.74 -18.23
CA TRP A 101 9.02 3.81 -18.01
C TRP A 101 9.61 5.16 -18.41
N THR A 102 9.05 5.80 -19.43
CA THR A 102 9.44 7.13 -19.90
C THR A 102 9.25 8.23 -18.84
N ASP A 103 8.27 8.09 -17.96
CA ASP A 103 7.94 9.05 -16.91
C ASP A 103 8.80 8.87 -15.65
N ILE A 104 9.38 7.69 -15.47
CA ILE A 104 10.14 7.34 -14.27
C ILE A 104 11.60 7.75 -14.46
N GLU A 105 12.16 8.45 -13.48
CA GLU A 105 13.57 8.81 -13.41
C GLU A 105 14.38 7.70 -12.75
N ARG A 106 13.97 7.30 -11.54
CA ARG A 106 14.61 6.24 -10.74
C ARG A 106 13.71 5.73 -9.62
N PHE A 107 14.05 4.56 -9.11
CA PHE A 107 13.55 4.04 -7.84
C PHE A 107 14.61 4.20 -6.76
N GLY A 108 14.20 4.32 -5.52
CA GLY A 108 15.13 4.36 -4.38
C GLY A 108 14.42 4.10 -3.08
N VAL A 109 15.17 3.95 -2.02
CA VAL A 109 14.62 3.75 -0.67
C VAL A 109 14.33 5.11 -0.05
N ALA A 110 13.08 5.34 0.21
CA ALA A 110 12.59 6.49 0.95
C ALA A 110 12.55 6.14 2.44
N GLU A 111 13.27 6.88 3.26
CA GLU A 111 13.27 6.70 4.70
C GLU A 111 12.67 7.94 5.35
N TRP A 112 11.72 7.74 6.24
CA TRP A 112 11.30 8.81 7.13
C TRP A 112 11.25 8.32 8.57
N THR A 113 11.58 9.22 9.45
CA THR A 113 11.57 8.96 10.87
C THR A 113 10.34 9.61 11.47
N GLN A 114 9.52 8.81 12.12
CA GLN A 114 8.37 9.28 12.87
C GLN A 114 8.68 9.19 14.36
N TRP A 115 8.44 10.29 15.08
CA TRP A 115 8.59 10.34 16.52
C TRP A 115 7.24 10.06 17.19
N HIS A 116 7.17 9.00 17.98
CA HIS A 116 6.03 8.69 18.83
C HIS A 116 6.51 8.75 20.30
N GLY A 117 6.53 9.93 20.90
CA GLY A 117 7.08 10.10 22.23
C GLY A 117 8.57 9.73 22.29
N PRO A 118 8.99 8.84 23.22
CA PRO A 118 10.39 8.42 23.34
C PRO A 118 10.84 7.44 22.24
N PHE A 119 9.90 6.90 21.47
CA PHE A 119 10.20 5.88 20.44
C PHE A 119 10.43 6.51 19.07
N ARG A 120 11.60 6.22 18.49
CA ARG A 120 11.97 6.60 17.14
C ARG A 120 11.69 5.43 16.19
N GLN A 121 10.65 5.55 15.39
CA GLN A 121 10.32 4.53 14.40
C GLN A 121 10.78 4.98 13.00
N ARG A 122 11.63 4.16 12.39
CA ARG A 122 12.09 4.36 11.01
C ARG A 122 11.18 3.58 10.07
N HIS A 123 10.55 4.29 9.17
CA HIS A 123 9.78 3.69 8.10
C HIS A 123 10.58 3.73 6.80
N ARG A 124 10.61 2.62 6.09
CA ARG A 124 11.26 2.48 4.78
C ARG A 124 10.24 2.06 3.76
N LEU A 125 10.24 2.74 2.61
CA LEU A 125 9.43 2.40 1.45
C LEU A 125 10.27 2.51 0.18
N VAL A 126 9.84 1.84 -0.89
CA VAL A 126 10.41 2.06 -2.21
C VAL A 126 9.74 3.28 -2.83
N GLY A 127 10.49 4.36 -2.94
CA GLY A 127 10.05 5.61 -3.55
C GLY A 127 10.22 5.60 -5.06
N ILE A 128 9.34 6.32 -5.74
CA ILE A 128 9.38 6.54 -7.19
C ILE A 128 9.67 8.01 -7.46
N ARG A 129 10.72 8.29 -8.21
CA ARG A 129 11.03 9.63 -8.68
C ARG A 129 10.62 9.76 -10.14
N PHE A 130 9.78 10.74 -10.44
CA PHE A 130 9.33 11.02 -11.80
C PHE A 130 10.19 12.10 -12.44
N LYS A 131 10.41 12.01 -13.76
CA LYS A 131 11.11 13.02 -14.53
C LYS A 131 10.41 14.39 -14.45
N ALA A 132 11.18 15.45 -14.51
CA ALA A 132 10.66 16.79 -14.66
C ALA A 132 9.83 16.89 -15.97
N GLY A 133 8.58 17.37 -15.86
CA GLY A 133 7.70 17.50 -17.04
C GLY A 133 6.80 16.29 -17.32
N SER A 134 6.94 15.15 -16.62
CA SER A 134 6.05 13.99 -16.81
C SER A 134 4.59 14.34 -16.54
N GLN A 135 3.68 13.73 -17.31
CA GLN A 135 2.23 13.94 -17.17
C GLN A 135 1.75 13.49 -15.77
N VAL A 136 2.36 12.45 -15.22
CA VAL A 136 2.07 11.96 -13.88
C VAL A 136 2.40 13.01 -12.82
N ARG A 137 3.57 13.66 -12.90
CA ARG A 137 3.96 14.74 -11.98
C ARG A 137 3.01 15.94 -12.08
N LYS A 138 2.56 16.32 -13.26
CA LYS A 138 1.58 17.40 -13.45
C LYS A 138 0.24 17.09 -12.81
N ARG A 139 -0.28 15.87 -13.03
CA ARG A 139 -1.58 15.42 -12.49
C ARG A 139 -1.58 15.30 -10.96
N TRP A 140 -0.44 14.97 -10.36
CA TRP A 140 -0.31 14.74 -8.93
C TRP A 140 0.45 15.86 -8.20
N ARG A 141 0.54 17.04 -8.81
CA ARG A 141 1.39 18.13 -8.36
C ARG A 141 1.33 18.44 -6.87
N ARG A 142 0.13 18.53 -6.27
CA ARG A 142 0.00 18.81 -4.83
C ARG A 142 0.49 17.65 -3.95
N ALA A 143 0.08 16.42 -4.27
CA ALA A 143 0.49 15.23 -3.52
C ALA A 143 1.99 14.92 -3.71
N SER A 144 2.53 15.12 -4.92
CA SER A 144 3.95 14.91 -5.20
C SER A 144 4.86 15.92 -4.51
N LEU A 145 4.45 17.19 -4.41
CA LEU A 145 5.22 18.22 -3.69
C LEU A 145 5.30 17.93 -2.18
N LEU A 146 4.19 17.51 -1.55
CA LEU A 146 4.19 17.11 -0.14
C LEU A 146 5.05 15.86 0.07
N SER A 147 4.93 14.86 -0.79
CA SER A 147 5.74 13.64 -0.71
C SER A 147 7.23 13.92 -0.97
N GLU A 148 7.55 14.79 -1.93
CA GLU A 148 8.92 15.21 -2.23
C GLU A 148 9.55 15.97 -1.06
N ALA A 149 8.81 16.89 -0.43
CA ALA A 149 9.28 17.65 0.73
C ALA A 149 9.53 16.78 1.95
N LEU A 150 8.70 15.73 2.17
CA LEU A 150 8.80 14.86 3.34
C LEU A 150 9.80 13.73 3.17
N VAL A 151 9.91 13.16 1.98
CA VAL A 151 10.60 11.87 1.74
C VAL A 151 11.58 11.91 0.57
N GLY A 152 11.63 13.00 -0.20
CA GLY A 152 12.49 13.18 -1.36
C GLY A 152 12.04 12.42 -2.63
N TYR A 153 10.84 11.84 -2.64
CA TYR A 153 10.26 11.08 -3.75
C TYR A 153 8.84 11.57 -4.05
N HIS A 154 8.44 11.49 -5.34
CA HIS A 154 7.14 11.95 -5.79
C HIS A 154 6.01 10.95 -5.53
N GLY A 155 6.34 9.68 -5.35
CA GLY A 155 5.42 8.59 -5.06
C GLY A 155 6.13 7.45 -4.36
N ALA A 156 5.38 6.47 -3.86
CA ALA A 156 5.91 5.30 -3.22
C ALA A 156 5.09 4.05 -3.58
N LEU A 157 5.75 2.89 -3.55
CA LEU A 157 5.06 1.62 -3.61
C LEU A 157 4.36 1.34 -2.27
N SER A 158 3.18 0.77 -2.33
CA SER A 158 2.33 0.53 -1.16
C SER A 158 2.85 -0.56 -0.21
N ASP A 159 3.72 -1.44 -0.67
CA ASP A 159 4.35 -2.52 0.13
C ASP A 159 5.73 -2.86 -0.46
N ASN A 160 6.51 -3.61 0.29
CA ASN A 160 7.79 -4.19 -0.14
C ASN A 160 7.66 -5.57 -0.81
N TYR A 161 6.42 -6.11 -0.86
CA TYR A 161 6.09 -7.39 -1.54
C TYR A 161 6.98 -8.57 -1.13
N GLY A 162 7.53 -8.51 0.09
CA GLY A 162 8.39 -9.55 0.62
C GLY A 162 9.87 -9.47 0.26
N TYR A 163 10.27 -8.50 -0.54
CA TYR A 163 11.68 -8.17 -0.81
C TYR A 163 12.22 -7.22 0.25
N LYS A 164 13.56 -7.15 0.39
CA LYS A 164 14.19 -6.03 1.09
C LYS A 164 14.01 -4.76 0.25
N HIS A 165 13.81 -3.61 0.89
CA HIS A 165 13.51 -2.35 0.18
C HIS A 165 14.57 -1.99 -0.85
N GLN A 166 15.86 -2.20 -0.53
CA GLN A 166 16.96 -1.95 -1.44
C GLN A 166 16.96 -2.92 -2.62
N GLU A 167 16.79 -4.22 -2.37
CA GLU A 167 16.75 -5.25 -3.42
C GLU A 167 15.60 -4.99 -4.41
N LEU A 168 14.43 -4.57 -3.92
CA LEU A 168 13.31 -4.22 -4.77
C LEU A 168 13.59 -2.96 -5.60
N ALA A 169 14.21 -1.93 -5.01
CA ALA A 169 14.59 -0.72 -5.72
C ALA A 169 15.62 -1.01 -6.82
N ASP A 170 16.62 -1.84 -6.53
CA ASP A 170 17.67 -2.21 -7.48
C ASP A 170 17.10 -3.06 -8.63
N LEU A 171 16.22 -4.03 -8.33
CA LEU A 171 15.51 -4.82 -9.33
C LEU A 171 14.69 -3.94 -10.28
N LEU A 172 13.94 -2.99 -9.73
CA LEU A 172 13.12 -2.08 -10.53
C LEU A 172 13.98 -1.12 -11.36
N ASN A 173 15.15 -0.70 -10.87
CA ASN A 173 16.10 0.12 -11.64
C ASN A 173 16.74 -0.69 -12.78
N GLN A 174 17.06 -1.97 -12.57
CA GLN A 174 17.54 -2.85 -13.65
C GLN A 174 16.49 -3.00 -14.76
N LEU A 175 15.21 -3.23 -14.38
CA LEU A 175 14.11 -3.30 -15.33
C LEU A 175 13.88 -1.95 -16.04
N LEU A 176 14.02 -0.84 -15.32
CA LEU A 176 13.95 0.50 -15.90
C LEU A 176 15.06 0.71 -16.95
N ALA A 177 16.29 0.29 -16.66
CA ALA A 177 17.43 0.40 -17.59
C ALA A 177 17.22 -0.46 -18.84
N ALA A 178 16.67 -1.67 -18.68
CA ALA A 178 16.42 -2.60 -19.78
C ALA A 178 15.28 -2.16 -20.72
N HIS A 179 14.32 -1.37 -20.21
CA HIS A 179 13.12 -0.97 -20.98
C HIS A 179 13.03 0.54 -21.24
N ARG A 180 14.07 1.28 -20.88
CA ARG A 180 14.17 2.71 -21.19
C ARG A 180 14.50 2.87 -22.67
N PRO A 181 13.64 3.57 -23.45
CA PRO A 181 13.93 3.87 -24.85
C PRO A 181 15.13 4.81 -24.99
#